data_04796179bbc5e0fdb7c1098dabcd1361
#
_entry.id   04796179bbc5e0fdb7c1098dabcd1361
#
_cell.length_a   1.000
_cell.length_b   1.000
_cell.length_c   1.000
_cell.angle_alpha   90.00
_cell.angle_beta   90.00
_cell.angle_gamma   90.00
#
_symmetry.space_group_name_H-M   'P 1'
#
loop_
_entity.id
_entity.type
_entity.pdbx_description
1 polymer ?
#
loop_
_entity_poly.entity_id
_entity_poly.type
_entity_poly.pdbx_seq_one_letter_code
_entity_poly.pdbx_strand_id
1 'polypeptide(L)'
;ELAASMAADSLDDYNITSQITGRVIEKNFKAGDKVEGMNSGSLAVIYDMSYLKLELAVDELDIGKVAVGQSVSLTADALEGQTFTGVVDKVSINGTTSGGATSYPVTIVIENYGELKPGMNVSATIQGDQIPNALCIPVDAVNRGNTVTVPGPGAMNADGTAVVDISKLETKEVTLGKSDGDYIEVTGGLEEGDTVLIPNQSTNMMAEMMGM
;
A
#
# COMPACT_ATOMS: atom_id res chain seq x y z
N GLU A 1 32.27 8.82 53.83
CA GLU A 1 32.28 8.83 52.35
C GLU A 1 31.00 8.21 51.74
N LEU A 2 30.56 7.06 52.24
CA LEU A 2 29.35 6.37 51.73
C LEU A 2 28.07 7.20 51.92
N ALA A 3 27.90 7.83 53.09
CA ALA A 3 26.73 8.67 53.38
C ALA A 3 26.68 9.93 52.50
N ALA A 4 27.82 10.51 52.16
CA ALA A 4 27.91 11.69 51.26
C ALA A 4 27.59 11.28 49.80
N SER A 5 28.03 10.07 49.37
CA SER A 5 27.66 9.52 48.04
C SER A 5 26.16 9.29 47.94
N MET A 6 25.56 8.64 48.94
CA MET A 6 24.10 8.39 48.97
C MET A 6 23.28 9.69 48.99
N ALA A 7 23.77 10.74 49.64
CA ALA A 7 23.11 12.04 49.63
C ALA A 7 23.23 12.75 48.27
N ALA A 8 24.37 12.57 47.57
CA ALA A 8 24.57 13.12 46.22
C ALA A 8 23.67 12.36 45.21
N ASP A 9 23.61 11.02 45.26
CA ASP A 9 22.75 10.23 44.41
C ASP A 9 21.26 10.59 44.60
N SER A 10 20.85 10.88 45.86
CA SER A 10 19.50 11.34 46.14
C SER A 10 19.19 12.71 45.59
N LEU A 11 20.18 13.59 45.48
CA LEU A 11 20.00 14.93 44.85
C LEU A 11 19.86 14.84 43.33
N ASP A 12 20.54 13.91 42.72
CA ASP A 12 20.42 13.67 41.26
C ASP A 12 19.02 13.19 40.87
N ASP A 13 18.34 12.42 41.74
CA ASP A 13 16.96 11.99 41.54
C ASP A 13 15.94 13.15 41.43
N TYR A 14 16.29 14.33 41.98
CA TYR A 14 15.45 15.54 41.85
C TYR A 14 15.67 16.29 40.53
N ASN A 15 16.70 15.93 39.76
CA ASN A 15 17.01 16.53 38.48
C ASN A 15 16.53 15.66 37.34
N ILE A 16 15.23 15.68 37.07
CA ILE A 16 14.58 14.83 36.05
C ILE A 16 14.89 15.38 34.66
N THR A 17 15.63 14.62 33.88
CA THR A 17 15.98 14.94 32.49
C THR A 17 15.34 13.97 31.51
N SER A 18 15.09 14.43 30.29
CA SER A 18 14.64 13.56 29.22
C SER A 18 15.77 12.63 28.75
N GLN A 19 15.46 11.34 28.59
CA GLN A 19 16.38 10.35 28.03
C GLN A 19 16.33 10.28 26.50
N ILE A 20 15.37 10.99 25.89
CA ILE A 20 15.20 11.06 24.43
C ILE A 20 15.26 12.52 23.97
N THR A 21 15.79 12.73 22.76
CA THR A 21 15.65 14.00 22.05
C THR A 21 14.29 14.05 21.40
N GLY A 22 13.56 15.15 21.58
CA GLY A 22 12.22 15.21 21.02
C GLY A 22 11.48 16.50 21.37
N ARG A 23 10.20 16.53 21.04
CA ARG A 23 9.29 17.65 21.31
C ARG A 23 8.40 17.34 22.50
N VAL A 24 8.30 18.27 23.44
CA VAL A 24 7.34 18.16 24.54
C VAL A 24 5.93 18.38 23.98
N ILE A 25 5.09 17.37 24.08
CA ILE A 25 3.70 17.38 23.59
C ILE A 25 2.75 17.77 24.71
N GLU A 26 3.00 17.24 25.90
CA GLU A 26 2.20 17.54 27.09
C GLU A 26 3.11 17.95 28.25
N LYS A 27 2.65 18.90 29.01
CA LYS A 27 3.26 19.32 30.26
C LYS A 27 2.18 19.40 31.35
N ASN A 28 2.20 18.46 32.28
CA ASN A 28 1.14 18.30 33.27
C ASN A 28 1.35 19.09 34.54
N PHE A 29 2.57 19.59 34.78
CA PHE A 29 2.93 20.37 35.98
C PHE A 29 3.52 21.72 35.63
N LYS A 30 3.27 22.70 36.48
CA LYS A 30 3.84 24.05 36.43
C LYS A 30 4.87 24.23 37.52
N ALA A 31 5.72 25.25 37.39
CA ALA A 31 6.63 25.63 38.46
C ALA A 31 5.86 25.97 39.72
N GLY A 32 6.21 25.34 40.84
CA GLY A 32 5.55 25.47 42.12
C GLY A 32 4.53 24.39 42.46
N ASP A 33 4.17 23.56 41.49
CA ASP A 33 3.27 22.40 41.74
C ASP A 33 4.00 21.34 42.57
N LYS A 34 3.27 20.70 43.49
CA LYS A 34 3.78 19.62 44.28
C LYS A 34 3.64 18.30 43.52
N VAL A 35 4.75 17.58 43.39
CA VAL A 35 4.79 16.25 42.76
C VAL A 35 4.86 15.19 43.86
N GLU A 36 3.88 14.31 43.93
CA GLU A 36 3.75 13.29 44.97
C GLU A 36 4.12 11.87 44.45
N GLY A 37 5.30 11.72 43.85
CA GLY A 37 5.83 10.45 43.39
C GLY A 37 4.89 9.69 42.45
N MET A 38 4.68 8.41 42.66
CA MET A 38 3.91 7.52 41.79
C MET A 38 2.45 7.93 41.56
N ASN A 39 1.85 8.73 42.43
CA ASN A 39 0.44 9.14 42.30
C ASN A 39 0.25 10.39 41.43
N SER A 40 1.35 11.04 41.03
CA SER A 40 1.27 12.29 40.29
C SER A 40 1.09 12.07 38.78
N GLY A 41 1.20 10.86 38.29
CA GLY A 41 1.12 10.57 36.86
C GLY A 41 2.36 11.03 36.07
N SER A 42 2.20 11.22 34.76
CA SER A 42 3.27 11.67 33.87
C SER A 42 3.57 13.16 34.06
N LEU A 43 4.84 13.53 34.25
CA LEU A 43 5.27 14.92 34.38
C LEU A 43 5.18 15.66 33.03
N ALA A 44 5.65 15.03 31.99
CA ALA A 44 5.61 15.52 30.62
C ALA A 44 5.62 14.32 29.65
N VAL A 45 5.08 14.52 28.47
CA VAL A 45 5.14 13.57 27.36
C VAL A 45 6.02 14.17 26.28
N ILE A 46 7.04 13.42 25.88
CA ILE A 46 8.01 13.85 24.86
C ILE A 46 7.95 12.84 23.72
N TYR A 47 7.76 13.34 22.51
CA TYR A 47 7.76 12.51 21.29
C TYR A 47 9.05 12.74 20.54
N ASP A 48 9.66 11.65 20.12
CA ASP A 48 10.66 11.67 19.05
C ASP A 48 9.93 11.93 17.74
N MET A 49 10.24 13.06 17.12
CA MET A 49 9.63 13.53 15.88
C MET A 49 10.57 13.35 14.68
N SER A 50 11.55 12.46 14.77
CA SER A 50 12.47 12.16 13.66
C SER A 50 11.74 11.49 12.49
N TYR A 51 10.71 10.71 12.77
CA TYR A 51 9.85 10.03 11.80
C TYR A 51 8.48 9.76 12.42
N LEU A 52 7.50 9.50 11.57
CA LEU A 52 6.21 8.97 12.01
C LEU A 52 6.09 7.49 11.70
N LYS A 53 5.37 6.77 12.55
CA LYS A 53 4.99 5.38 12.33
C LYS A 53 3.49 5.29 12.09
N LEU A 54 3.12 4.52 11.08
CA LEU A 54 1.76 4.12 10.79
C LEU A 54 1.67 2.61 10.95
N GLU A 55 0.67 2.14 11.65
CA GLU A 55 0.35 0.71 11.75
C GLU A 55 -0.93 0.42 10.96
N LEU A 56 -0.83 -0.47 9.99
CA LEU A 56 -1.95 -0.93 9.17
C LEU A 56 -2.28 -2.38 9.52
N ALA A 57 -3.56 -2.70 9.52
CA ALA A 57 -4.04 -4.08 9.57
C ALA A 57 -4.27 -4.57 8.12
N VAL A 58 -3.42 -5.47 7.64
CA VAL A 58 -3.52 -6.06 6.31
C VAL A 58 -4.18 -7.43 6.40
N ASP A 59 -5.13 -7.69 5.51
CA ASP A 59 -5.86 -8.95 5.47
C ASP A 59 -4.94 -10.16 5.16
N GLU A 60 -5.31 -11.34 5.64
CA GLU A 60 -4.59 -12.60 5.41
C GLU A 60 -4.41 -12.93 3.94
N LEU A 61 -5.35 -12.56 3.08
CA LEU A 61 -5.29 -12.82 1.64
C LEU A 61 -4.25 -11.94 0.93
N ASP A 62 -3.93 -10.78 1.49
CA ASP A 62 -3.02 -9.80 0.88
C ASP A 62 -1.65 -9.73 1.55
N ILE A 63 -1.51 -10.26 2.78
CA ILE A 63 -0.25 -10.16 3.53
C ILE A 63 0.93 -10.84 2.80
N GLY A 64 0.66 -11.88 2.02
CA GLY A 64 1.67 -12.56 1.20
C GLY A 64 2.27 -11.71 0.08
N LYS A 65 1.62 -10.58 -0.26
CA LYS A 65 2.08 -9.62 -1.27
C LYS A 65 2.90 -8.48 -0.66
N VAL A 66 2.91 -8.37 0.69
CA VAL A 66 3.57 -7.28 1.42
C VAL A 66 4.93 -7.73 1.90
N ALA A 67 5.96 -6.97 1.57
CA ALA A 67 7.34 -7.22 1.98
C ALA A 67 7.98 -5.97 2.62
N VAL A 68 8.91 -6.19 3.53
CA VAL A 68 9.73 -5.12 4.12
C VAL A 68 10.50 -4.41 3.00
N GLY A 69 10.55 -3.09 3.05
CA GLY A 69 11.21 -2.24 2.07
C GLY A 69 10.30 -1.75 0.93
N GLN A 70 9.07 -2.22 0.81
CA GLN A 70 8.13 -1.72 -0.20
C GLN A 70 7.77 -0.26 0.07
N SER A 71 7.65 0.51 -1.02
CA SER A 71 7.18 1.89 -0.97
C SER A 71 5.67 1.94 -0.74
N VAL A 72 5.26 2.90 0.08
CA VAL A 72 3.86 3.15 0.41
C VAL A 72 3.52 4.59 0.09
N SER A 73 2.46 4.79 -0.69
CA SER A 73 1.87 6.10 -0.92
C SER A 73 0.79 6.35 0.13
N LEU A 74 0.84 7.52 0.76
CA LEU A 74 -0.05 7.88 1.85
C LEU A 74 -0.77 9.19 1.53
N THR A 75 -2.06 9.24 1.82
CA THR A 75 -2.87 10.46 1.75
C THR A 75 -3.57 10.65 3.08
N ALA A 76 -3.72 11.90 3.51
CA ALA A 76 -4.42 12.23 4.74
C ALA A 76 -5.66 13.05 4.42
N ASP A 77 -6.80 12.70 5.01
CA ASP A 77 -8.08 13.39 4.77
C ASP A 77 -8.02 14.87 5.18
N ALA A 78 -7.20 15.19 6.19
CA ALA A 78 -7.01 16.54 6.67
C ALA A 78 -6.06 17.40 5.81
N LEU A 79 -5.35 16.81 4.84
CA LEU A 79 -4.35 17.45 4.00
C LEU A 79 -4.63 17.13 2.53
N GLU A 80 -5.78 17.63 2.03
CA GLU A 80 -6.24 17.36 0.68
C GLU A 80 -5.18 17.73 -0.38
N GLY A 81 -4.97 16.83 -1.34
CA GLY A 81 -4.03 17.01 -2.44
C GLY A 81 -2.56 16.80 -2.08
N GLN A 82 -2.23 16.48 -0.82
CA GLN A 82 -0.87 16.13 -0.41
C GLN A 82 -0.70 14.60 -0.37
N THR A 83 0.39 14.14 -0.97
CA THR A 83 0.79 12.74 -0.95
C THR A 83 2.11 12.62 -0.20
N PHE A 84 2.19 11.67 0.70
CA PHE A 84 3.38 11.35 1.47
C PHE A 84 3.91 9.99 1.07
N THR A 85 5.19 9.76 1.24
CA THR A 85 5.82 8.47 0.94
C THR A 85 6.33 7.87 2.24
N GLY A 86 5.99 6.61 2.45
CA GLY A 86 6.52 5.79 3.52
C GLY A 86 7.16 4.53 2.99
N VAL A 87 7.77 3.76 3.87
CA VAL A 87 8.38 2.47 3.58
C VAL A 87 7.91 1.45 4.61
N VAL A 88 7.61 0.23 4.16
CA VAL A 88 7.28 -0.89 5.05
C VAL A 88 8.53 -1.26 5.86
N ASP A 89 8.49 -0.99 7.16
CA ASP A 89 9.56 -1.28 8.12
C ASP A 89 9.44 -2.71 8.66
N LYS A 90 8.22 -3.12 9.00
CA LYS A 90 7.97 -4.41 9.62
C LYS A 90 6.65 -5.01 9.19
N VAL A 91 6.66 -6.30 8.89
CA VAL A 91 5.48 -7.14 8.70
C VAL A 91 5.40 -8.10 9.88
N SER A 92 4.30 -8.07 10.65
CA SER A 92 4.12 -8.97 11.80
C SER A 92 3.83 -10.39 11.31
N ILE A 93 4.42 -11.37 11.96
CA ILE A 93 4.09 -12.80 11.77
C ILE A 93 2.88 -13.22 12.62
N ASN A 94 2.50 -12.41 13.61
CA ASN A 94 1.37 -12.68 14.48
C ASN A 94 0.13 -11.95 13.92
N GLY A 95 -0.83 -12.73 13.42
CA GLY A 95 -2.13 -12.22 13.03
C GLY A 95 -3.06 -12.05 14.24
N THR A 96 -4.01 -11.15 14.10
CA THR A 96 -5.09 -10.93 15.06
C THR A 96 -6.41 -11.26 14.38
N THR A 97 -7.19 -12.17 14.98
CA THR A 97 -8.51 -12.53 14.47
C THR A 97 -9.58 -11.76 15.22
N SER A 98 -10.41 -11.03 14.48
CA SER A 98 -11.56 -10.30 15.02
C SER A 98 -12.75 -10.45 14.07
N GLY A 99 -13.92 -10.82 14.60
CA GLY A 99 -15.13 -10.97 13.79
C GLY A 99 -15.07 -12.02 12.67
N GLY A 100 -14.14 -12.99 12.76
CA GLY A 100 -13.95 -14.04 11.74
C GLY A 100 -12.99 -13.66 10.61
N ALA A 101 -12.42 -12.46 10.62
CA ALA A 101 -11.35 -12.04 9.71
C ALA A 101 -10.01 -11.98 10.45
N THR A 102 -8.95 -12.48 9.81
CA THR A 102 -7.58 -12.43 10.33
C THR A 102 -6.80 -11.32 9.62
N SER A 103 -6.18 -10.44 10.39
CA SER A 103 -5.33 -9.37 9.87
C SER A 103 -3.95 -9.39 10.53
N TYR A 104 -2.97 -8.91 9.81
CA TYR A 104 -1.58 -8.84 10.25
C TYR A 104 -1.13 -7.38 10.34
N PRO A 105 -0.59 -6.95 11.51
CA PRO A 105 -0.06 -5.62 11.67
C PRO A 105 1.17 -5.40 10.78
N VAL A 106 1.14 -4.34 9.98
CA VAL A 106 2.24 -3.87 9.13
C VAL A 106 2.62 -2.47 9.59
N THR A 107 3.89 -2.28 9.95
CA THR A 107 4.42 -0.99 10.37
C THR A 107 5.08 -0.28 9.18
N ILE A 108 4.67 0.95 8.94
CA ILE A 108 5.21 1.83 7.91
C ILE A 108 5.92 3.00 8.59
N VAL A 109 7.11 3.32 8.12
CA VAL A 109 7.89 4.48 8.57
C VAL A 109 7.79 5.58 7.51
N ILE A 110 7.52 6.80 7.99
CA ILE A 110 7.39 8.01 7.17
C ILE A 110 8.44 9.00 7.68
N GLU A 111 9.54 9.16 6.95
CA GLU A 111 10.62 10.07 7.31
C GLU A 111 10.27 11.53 6.96
N ASN A 112 9.71 11.73 5.77
CA ASN A 112 9.32 13.05 5.27
C ASN A 112 7.81 13.25 5.47
N TYR A 113 7.39 13.43 6.71
CA TYR A 113 5.97 13.53 7.08
C TYR A 113 5.38 14.94 6.92
N GLY A 114 6.18 15.98 6.66
CA GLY A 114 5.70 17.35 6.40
C GLY A 114 4.74 17.88 7.48
N GLU A 115 3.49 18.13 7.08
CA GLU A 115 2.42 18.60 7.97
C GLU A 115 1.61 17.49 8.64
N LEU A 116 1.90 16.22 8.37
CA LEU A 116 1.27 15.09 9.06
C LEU A 116 1.52 15.17 10.57
N LYS A 117 0.49 14.85 11.34
CA LYS A 117 0.56 14.84 12.81
C LYS A 117 0.11 13.49 13.35
N PRO A 118 0.66 13.05 14.47
CA PRO A 118 0.15 11.87 15.17
C PRO A 118 -1.35 12.01 15.45
N GLY A 119 -2.11 10.93 15.18
CA GLY A 119 -3.56 10.91 15.36
C GLY A 119 -4.39 11.33 14.14
N MET A 120 -3.76 11.72 13.03
CA MET A 120 -4.49 11.94 11.78
C MET A 120 -4.89 10.60 11.14
N ASN A 121 -6.08 10.60 10.50
CA ASN A 121 -6.50 9.48 9.65
C ASN A 121 -5.77 9.57 8.32
N VAL A 122 -5.19 8.45 7.90
CA VAL A 122 -4.45 8.33 6.64
C VAL A 122 -4.91 7.10 5.87
N SER A 123 -4.98 7.23 4.57
CA SER A 123 -5.13 6.12 3.64
C SER A 123 -3.76 5.76 3.07
N ALA A 124 -3.46 4.47 3.01
CA ALA A 124 -2.17 4.00 2.55
C ALA A 124 -2.34 2.99 1.41
N THR A 125 -1.59 3.19 0.34
CA THR A 125 -1.50 2.26 -0.79
C THR A 125 -0.09 1.69 -0.83
N ILE A 126 0.05 0.40 -0.53
CA ILE A 126 1.33 -0.31 -0.62
C ILE A 126 1.56 -0.65 -2.09
N GLN A 127 2.67 -0.19 -2.65
CA GLN A 127 3.02 -0.49 -4.03
C GLN A 127 3.56 -1.92 -4.10
N GLY A 128 2.91 -2.75 -4.92
CA GLY A 128 3.38 -4.09 -5.23
C GLY A 128 4.67 -4.07 -6.06
N ASP A 129 5.17 -5.26 -6.39
CA ASP A 129 6.31 -5.39 -7.28
C ASP A 129 6.02 -4.73 -8.62
N GLN A 130 6.81 -3.74 -8.99
CA GLN A 130 6.74 -3.11 -10.31
C GLN A 130 7.63 -3.88 -11.28
N ILE A 131 7.06 -4.28 -12.41
CA ILE A 131 7.82 -4.85 -13.53
C ILE A 131 7.96 -3.73 -14.56
N PRO A 132 9.12 -3.05 -14.62
CA PRO A 132 9.31 -1.99 -15.59
C PRO A 132 9.30 -2.57 -17.01
N ASN A 133 8.67 -1.85 -17.94
CA ASN A 133 8.56 -2.21 -19.35
C ASN A 133 7.85 -3.55 -19.63
N ALA A 134 6.93 -3.97 -18.75
CA ALA A 134 6.10 -5.12 -19.00
C ALA A 134 5.14 -4.85 -20.19
N LEU A 135 5.07 -5.78 -21.12
CA LEU A 135 4.00 -5.79 -22.13
C LEU A 135 2.71 -6.22 -21.44
N CYS A 136 1.71 -5.36 -21.40
CA CYS A 136 0.45 -5.60 -20.71
C CYS A 136 -0.72 -5.48 -21.65
N ILE A 137 -1.75 -6.31 -21.41
CA ILE A 137 -3.04 -6.22 -22.07
C ILE A 137 -4.16 -6.15 -21.02
N PRO A 138 -5.32 -5.54 -21.33
CA PRO A 138 -6.48 -5.60 -20.45
C PRO A 138 -6.87 -7.06 -20.16
N VAL A 139 -7.23 -7.36 -18.93
CA VAL A 139 -7.64 -8.73 -18.53
C VAL A 139 -8.82 -9.22 -19.36
N ASP A 140 -9.73 -8.30 -19.73
CA ASP A 140 -10.90 -8.58 -20.57
C ASP A 140 -10.56 -9.03 -22.00
N ALA A 141 -9.33 -8.81 -22.47
CA ALA A 141 -8.88 -9.28 -23.78
C ALA A 141 -8.44 -10.76 -23.76
N VAL A 142 -8.27 -11.33 -22.57
CA VAL A 142 -7.83 -12.72 -22.42
C VAL A 142 -9.01 -13.67 -22.48
N ASN A 143 -9.00 -14.57 -23.44
CA ASN A 143 -9.98 -15.63 -23.57
C ASN A 143 -9.60 -16.86 -22.75
N ARG A 144 -10.54 -17.80 -22.61
CA ARG A 144 -10.27 -19.09 -21.94
C ARG A 144 -9.13 -19.85 -22.62
N GLY A 145 -8.22 -20.39 -21.82
CA GLY A 145 -7.06 -21.15 -22.32
C GLY A 145 -5.85 -20.29 -22.65
N ASN A 146 -5.73 -19.10 -22.02
CA ASN A 146 -4.61 -18.16 -22.21
C ASN A 146 -4.43 -17.77 -23.69
N THR A 147 -5.50 -17.41 -24.34
CA THR A 147 -5.50 -16.97 -25.73
C THR A 147 -6.04 -15.56 -25.85
N VAL A 148 -5.65 -14.86 -26.90
CA VAL A 148 -6.17 -13.54 -27.27
C VAL A 148 -6.66 -13.58 -28.70
N THR A 149 -7.61 -12.72 -29.03
CA THR A 149 -8.08 -12.53 -30.39
C THR A 149 -7.35 -11.36 -31.02
N VAL A 150 -6.67 -11.61 -32.12
CA VAL A 150 -5.96 -10.59 -32.92
C VAL A 150 -6.58 -10.46 -34.30
N PRO A 151 -6.59 -9.27 -34.92
CA PRO A 151 -7.08 -9.11 -36.27
C PRO A 151 -6.06 -9.65 -37.26
N GLY A 152 -6.45 -10.59 -38.12
CA GLY A 152 -5.68 -11.01 -39.28
C GLY A 152 -5.73 -9.99 -40.41
N PRO A 153 -4.96 -10.20 -41.50
CA PRO A 153 -4.89 -9.27 -42.63
C PRO A 153 -6.26 -8.96 -43.26
N GLY A 154 -6.69 -7.70 -43.21
CA GLY A 154 -7.97 -7.24 -43.73
C GLY A 154 -9.18 -7.55 -42.85
N ALA A 155 -8.98 -7.88 -41.57
CA ALA A 155 -10.04 -8.00 -40.58
C ALA A 155 -10.54 -6.64 -40.10
N MET A 156 -9.68 -5.61 -40.11
CA MET A 156 -9.97 -4.26 -39.66
C MET A 156 -10.26 -3.33 -40.83
N ASN A 157 -11.01 -2.25 -40.57
CA ASN A 157 -11.19 -1.15 -41.52
C ASN A 157 -9.85 -0.43 -41.78
N ALA A 158 -9.84 0.46 -42.78
CA ALA A 158 -8.63 1.22 -43.19
C ALA A 158 -8.02 2.04 -42.05
N ASP A 159 -8.83 2.49 -41.11
CA ASP A 159 -8.42 3.30 -39.94
C ASP A 159 -8.02 2.45 -38.73
N GLY A 160 -8.13 1.11 -38.78
CA GLY A 160 -7.78 0.19 -37.71
C GLY A 160 -8.67 0.30 -36.46
N THR A 161 -9.86 0.88 -36.57
CA THR A 161 -10.75 1.18 -35.43
C THR A 161 -11.91 0.22 -35.25
N ALA A 162 -12.25 -0.54 -36.29
CA ALA A 162 -13.39 -1.44 -36.27
C ALA A 162 -13.12 -2.74 -37.04
N VAL A 163 -13.62 -3.85 -36.52
CA VAL A 163 -13.60 -5.14 -37.20
C VAL A 163 -14.65 -5.11 -38.30
N VAL A 164 -14.23 -5.35 -39.56
CA VAL A 164 -15.11 -5.42 -40.74
C VAL A 164 -15.32 -6.85 -41.22
N ASP A 165 -14.44 -7.79 -40.85
CA ASP A 165 -14.54 -9.19 -41.25
C ASP A 165 -14.14 -10.09 -40.09
N ILE A 166 -15.14 -10.66 -39.41
CA ILE A 166 -14.96 -11.53 -38.25
C ILE A 166 -14.30 -12.85 -38.64
N SER A 167 -14.47 -13.32 -39.91
CA SER A 167 -13.89 -14.57 -40.36
C SER A 167 -12.35 -14.54 -40.47
N LYS A 168 -11.77 -13.37 -40.43
CA LYS A 168 -10.32 -13.11 -40.45
C LYS A 168 -9.71 -12.84 -39.10
N LEU A 169 -10.45 -13.06 -38.03
CA LEU A 169 -9.91 -12.99 -36.69
C LEU A 169 -9.12 -14.27 -36.40
N GLU A 170 -7.96 -14.08 -35.79
CA GLU A 170 -7.06 -15.16 -35.42
C GLU A 170 -6.99 -15.27 -33.88
N THR A 171 -6.91 -16.50 -33.40
CA THR A 171 -6.66 -16.75 -31.97
C THR A 171 -5.19 -17.06 -31.78
N LYS A 172 -4.52 -16.32 -30.90
CA LYS A 172 -3.09 -16.45 -30.61
C LYS A 172 -2.91 -16.90 -29.18
N GLU A 173 -2.12 -17.93 -28.95
CA GLU A 173 -1.76 -18.35 -27.58
C GLU A 173 -0.77 -17.36 -26.98
N VAL A 174 -0.97 -17.04 -25.70
CA VAL A 174 -0.11 -16.12 -24.96
C VAL A 174 0.35 -16.72 -23.64
N THR A 175 1.54 -16.37 -23.24
CA THR A 175 2.05 -16.71 -21.91
C THR A 175 1.82 -15.49 -21.02
N LEU A 176 1.04 -15.70 -19.95
CA LEU A 176 0.65 -14.64 -19.03
C LEU A 176 1.57 -14.61 -17.81
N GLY A 177 1.84 -13.42 -17.32
CA GLY A 177 2.61 -13.15 -16.11
C GLY A 177 1.74 -12.65 -14.95
N LYS A 178 2.21 -11.62 -14.23
CA LYS A 178 1.49 -11.01 -13.10
C LYS A 178 0.33 -10.15 -13.60
N SER A 179 -0.69 -9.99 -12.76
CA SER A 179 -1.85 -9.12 -13.02
C SER A 179 -2.11 -8.21 -11.84
N ASP A 180 -2.58 -6.98 -12.12
CA ASP A 180 -3.06 -6.02 -11.12
C ASP A 180 -4.59 -6.02 -10.98
N GLY A 181 -5.29 -6.82 -11.79
CA GLY A 181 -6.75 -6.92 -11.81
C GLY A 181 -7.38 -6.26 -13.04
N ASP A 182 -6.82 -5.17 -13.54
CA ASP A 182 -7.24 -4.46 -14.76
C ASP A 182 -6.41 -4.89 -15.96
N TYR A 183 -5.11 -5.06 -15.76
CA TYR A 183 -4.14 -5.47 -16.77
C TYR A 183 -3.41 -6.75 -16.36
N ILE A 184 -2.96 -7.50 -17.35
CA ILE A 184 -2.16 -8.71 -17.17
C ILE A 184 -0.92 -8.64 -18.06
N GLU A 185 0.22 -9.00 -17.48
CA GLU A 185 1.49 -9.09 -18.20
C GLU A 185 1.44 -10.22 -19.22
N VAL A 186 2.00 -9.97 -20.40
CA VAL A 186 2.23 -10.96 -21.44
C VAL A 186 3.74 -11.16 -21.59
N THR A 187 4.20 -12.34 -21.19
CA THR A 187 5.62 -12.72 -21.25
C THR A 187 6.01 -13.41 -22.54
N GLY A 188 5.01 -13.75 -23.38
CA GLY A 188 5.24 -14.36 -24.69
C GLY A 188 3.95 -14.47 -25.52
N GLY A 189 4.12 -14.55 -26.83
CA GLY A 189 3.00 -14.71 -27.76
C GLY A 189 2.51 -13.42 -28.41
N LEU A 190 2.85 -12.24 -27.89
CA LEU A 190 2.58 -10.93 -28.48
C LEU A 190 3.85 -10.09 -28.52
N GLU A 191 3.86 -9.09 -29.40
CA GLU A 191 4.90 -8.08 -29.50
C GLU A 191 4.31 -6.69 -29.24
N GLU A 192 5.17 -5.72 -28.89
CA GLU A 192 4.75 -4.33 -28.71
C GLU A 192 4.19 -3.77 -30.02
N GLY A 193 2.97 -3.23 -29.95
CA GLY A 193 2.23 -2.74 -31.10
C GLY A 193 1.21 -3.72 -31.69
N ASP A 194 1.19 -4.97 -31.24
CA ASP A 194 0.13 -5.91 -31.61
C ASP A 194 -1.24 -5.39 -31.13
N THR A 195 -2.26 -5.50 -31.97
CA THR A 195 -3.63 -5.14 -31.61
C THR A 195 -4.36 -6.36 -31.06
N VAL A 196 -4.91 -6.25 -29.87
CA VAL A 196 -5.78 -7.26 -29.26
C VAL A 196 -7.22 -6.79 -29.22
N LEU A 197 -8.16 -7.68 -29.42
CA LEU A 197 -9.59 -7.38 -29.40
C LEU A 197 -10.17 -7.76 -28.04
N ILE A 198 -10.92 -6.82 -27.46
CA ILE A 198 -11.70 -7.08 -26.25
C ILE A 198 -13.09 -7.53 -26.68
N PRO A 199 -13.53 -8.75 -26.28
CA PRO A 199 -14.87 -9.23 -26.63
C PRO A 199 -15.91 -8.34 -25.95
N ASN A 200 -16.69 -7.62 -26.77
CA ASN A 200 -17.75 -6.75 -26.25
C ASN A 200 -18.92 -7.64 -25.81
N GLN A 201 -19.39 -7.52 -24.57
CA GLN A 201 -20.49 -8.32 -24.01
C GLN A 201 -21.80 -8.21 -24.82
N SER A 202 -21.96 -7.16 -25.63
CA SER A 202 -23.10 -6.98 -26.51
C SER A 202 -23.18 -7.99 -27.67
N THR A 203 -22.07 -8.60 -28.06
CA THR A 203 -22.01 -9.55 -29.19
C THR A 203 -22.41 -10.97 -28.75
N ASN A 204 -22.26 -11.30 -27.49
CA ASN A 204 -22.66 -12.63 -26.97
C ASN A 204 -24.18 -12.82 -26.91
N MET A 205 -24.96 -11.74 -26.69
CA MET A 205 -26.43 -11.83 -26.70
C MET A 205 -27.01 -12.09 -28.11
N MET A 206 -26.32 -11.65 -29.17
CA MET A 206 -26.79 -11.92 -30.55
C MET A 206 -26.42 -13.34 -31.00
N ALA A 207 -25.33 -13.89 -30.54
CA ALA A 207 -24.92 -15.27 -30.88
C ALA A 207 -25.82 -16.33 -30.23
N GLU A 208 -26.30 -16.08 -29.01
CA GLU A 208 -27.28 -16.97 -28.35
C GLU A 208 -28.68 -16.87 -28.94
N MET A 209 -29.08 -15.73 -29.51
CA MET A 209 -30.40 -15.63 -30.19
C MET A 209 -30.42 -16.21 -31.59
N MET A 210 -29.28 -16.43 -32.25
CA MET A 210 -29.19 -17.05 -33.56
C MET A 210 -28.89 -18.56 -33.51
N GLY A 211 -28.74 -19.13 -32.32
CA GLY A 211 -28.47 -20.56 -32.08
C GLY A 211 -29.70 -21.42 -31.82
N MET A 212 -30.90 -21.00 -32.31
CA MET A 212 -32.11 -21.85 -32.41
C MET A 212 -32.36 -22.27 -33.86
#